data_defca8c89f35877941fd80da7a248fc5
#
_entry.id   defca8c89f35877941fd80da7a248fc5
#
_cell.length_a   1.000
_cell.length_b   1.000
_cell.length_c   1.000
_cell.angle_alpha   90.00
_cell.angle_beta   90.00
_cell.angle_gamma   90.00
#
_symmetry.space_group_name_H-M   'P 1'
#
loop_
_entity.id
_entity.type
_entity.pdbx_description
1 polymer ?
#
loop_
_entity_poly.entity_id
_entity_poly.type
_entity_poly.pdbx_seq_one_letter_code
_entity_poly.pdbx_strand_id
1 'polypeptide(L)'
;MRRDKTSVSQEDYLKAIWEMLEEDQTPISARLAEELHVTPPAVTAALKRMTRDAHVRVERSGRIDLTQKGRKRAEHLALRHQLAEVLLTDVIGLSWSKAHDEAERLEHAISPEVEALLLKRFGSKKSCPHGVPMRGGVAKLRKQGAVLLADLRAKEIGRASCRERV
;
A
#
# COMPACT_ATOMS: atom_id res chain seq x y z
N MET A 1 -20.51 7.11 -17.90
CA MET A 1 -20.52 5.96 -16.98
C MET A 1 -20.34 6.51 -15.57
N ARG A 2 -21.35 6.45 -14.68
CA ARG A 2 -21.22 6.83 -13.28
C ARG A 2 -20.27 5.82 -12.64
N ARG A 3 -19.11 6.28 -12.13
CA ARG A 3 -18.31 5.48 -11.21
C ARG A 3 -19.18 5.20 -9.99
N ASP A 4 -19.56 3.95 -9.77
CA ASP A 4 -20.09 3.51 -8.49
C ASP A 4 -19.05 3.90 -7.42
N LYS A 5 -19.45 4.83 -6.55
CA LYS A 5 -18.65 5.20 -5.39
C LYS A 5 -18.72 4.02 -4.42
N THR A 6 -17.86 3.03 -4.63
CA THR A 6 -17.60 2.03 -3.61
C THR A 6 -17.16 2.77 -2.36
N SER A 7 -17.84 2.54 -1.24
CA SER A 7 -17.46 3.18 0.02
C SER A 7 -16.07 2.68 0.39
N VAL A 8 -15.14 3.61 0.62
CA VAL A 8 -13.78 3.28 1.07
C VAL A 8 -13.86 2.45 2.36
N SER A 9 -13.28 1.27 2.33
CA SER A 9 -13.32 0.32 3.45
C SER A 9 -12.37 0.75 4.58
N GLN A 10 -12.52 0.19 5.77
CA GLN A 10 -11.53 0.42 6.83
C GLN A 10 -10.14 -0.11 6.44
N GLU A 11 -10.09 -1.10 5.56
CA GLU A 11 -8.85 -1.69 5.08
C GLU A 11 -8.06 -0.71 4.21
N ASP A 12 -8.74 0.06 3.36
CA ASP A 12 -8.10 1.09 2.53
C ASP A 12 -7.48 2.18 3.39
N TYR A 13 -8.17 2.62 4.44
CA TYR A 13 -7.60 3.57 5.40
C TYR A 13 -6.35 3.01 6.10
N LEU A 14 -6.38 1.75 6.52
CA LEU A 14 -5.24 1.12 7.19
C LEU A 14 -4.06 0.95 6.24
N LYS A 15 -4.31 0.59 4.97
CA LYS A 15 -3.30 0.48 3.91
C LYS A 15 -2.67 1.85 3.64
N ALA A 16 -3.48 2.90 3.41
CA ALA A 16 -2.98 4.25 3.16
C ALA A 16 -2.14 4.80 4.33
N ILE A 17 -2.57 4.60 5.59
CA ILE A 17 -1.78 4.99 6.76
C ILE A 17 -0.45 4.21 6.80
N TRP A 18 -0.46 2.92 6.50
CA TRP A 18 0.73 2.09 6.49
C TRP A 18 1.72 2.52 5.41
N GLU A 19 1.25 2.76 4.19
CA GLU A 19 2.05 3.24 3.07
C GLU A 19 2.71 4.59 3.38
N MET A 20 1.96 5.56 3.91
CA MET A 20 2.51 6.84 4.36
C MET A 20 3.63 6.64 5.40
N LEU A 21 3.45 5.75 6.39
CA LEU A 21 4.46 5.46 7.40
C LEU A 21 5.70 4.78 6.81
N GLU A 22 5.54 3.89 5.83
CA GLU A 22 6.65 3.26 5.11
C GLU A 22 7.45 4.27 4.28
N GLU A 23 6.81 5.33 3.82
CA GLU A 23 7.41 6.42 3.05
C GLU A 23 7.95 7.57 3.93
N ASP A 24 8.00 7.40 5.27
CA ASP A 24 8.37 8.43 6.26
C ASP A 24 7.49 9.69 6.18
N GLN A 25 6.30 9.56 5.64
CA GLN A 25 5.30 10.61 5.68
C GLN A 25 4.54 10.56 7.00
N THR A 26 4.14 11.73 7.50
CA THR A 26 3.29 11.80 8.70
C THR A 26 1.82 11.66 8.30
N PRO A 27 1.13 10.55 8.68
CA PRO A 27 -0.28 10.41 8.41
C PRO A 27 -1.09 11.40 9.26
N ILE A 28 -1.90 12.22 8.56
CA ILE A 28 -2.85 13.16 9.16
C ILE A 28 -4.17 13.09 8.38
N SER A 29 -5.27 13.54 9.01
CA SER A 29 -6.60 13.48 8.40
C SER A 29 -6.71 14.14 7.02
N ALA A 30 -6.01 15.27 6.81
CA ALA A 30 -6.04 15.99 5.54
C ALA A 30 -5.41 15.13 4.40
N ARG A 31 -4.23 14.56 4.65
CA ARG A 31 -3.57 13.68 3.66
C ARG A 31 -4.39 12.43 3.35
N LEU A 32 -5.02 11.83 4.35
CA LEU A 32 -5.90 10.69 4.12
C LEU A 32 -7.13 11.05 3.28
N ALA A 33 -7.66 12.29 3.44
CA ALA A 33 -8.77 12.76 2.63
C ALA A 33 -8.37 12.93 1.16
N GLU A 34 -7.16 13.45 0.91
CA GLU A 34 -6.59 13.62 -0.43
C GLU A 34 -6.30 12.25 -1.07
N GLU A 35 -5.57 11.39 -0.39
CA GLU A 35 -5.14 10.08 -0.88
C GLU A 35 -6.32 9.18 -1.25
N LEU A 36 -7.31 9.10 -0.37
CA LEU A 36 -8.48 8.24 -0.55
C LEU A 36 -9.63 8.92 -1.30
N HIS A 37 -9.43 10.17 -1.76
CA HIS A 37 -10.46 10.96 -2.46
C HIS A 37 -11.80 11.02 -1.73
N VAL A 38 -11.75 11.18 -0.40
CA VAL A 38 -12.92 11.25 0.48
C VAL A 38 -13.03 12.58 1.20
N THR A 39 -14.19 12.85 1.78
CA THR A 39 -14.42 14.10 2.52
C THR A 39 -13.79 14.06 3.92
N PRO A 40 -13.34 15.19 4.50
CA PRO A 40 -12.82 15.25 5.86
C PRO A 40 -13.76 14.68 6.94
N PRO A 41 -15.09 14.89 6.88
CA PRO A 41 -16.03 14.23 7.79
C PRO A 41 -16.00 12.70 7.67
N ALA A 42 -15.85 12.14 6.47
CA ALA A 42 -15.74 10.69 6.28
C ALA A 42 -14.47 10.14 6.94
N VAL A 43 -13.32 10.82 6.79
CA VAL A 43 -12.08 10.47 7.49
C VAL A 43 -12.28 10.48 9.01
N THR A 44 -12.89 11.55 9.54
CA THR A 44 -13.14 11.67 10.99
C THR A 44 -14.00 10.51 11.50
N ALA A 45 -15.05 10.16 10.78
CA ALA A 45 -15.93 9.04 11.14
C ALA A 45 -15.19 7.68 11.05
N ALA A 46 -14.35 7.48 10.03
CA ALA A 46 -13.54 6.28 9.90
C ALA A 46 -12.52 6.16 11.04
N LEU A 47 -11.77 7.23 11.34
CA LEU A 47 -10.79 7.25 12.43
C LEU A 47 -11.42 6.97 13.79
N LYS A 48 -12.61 7.51 14.08
CA LYS A 48 -13.36 7.20 15.32
C LYS A 48 -13.67 5.71 15.44
N ARG A 49 -14.14 5.06 14.35
CA ARG A 49 -14.40 3.62 14.33
C ARG A 49 -13.11 2.82 14.53
N MET A 50 -12.06 3.13 13.77
CA MET A 50 -10.80 2.42 13.84
C MET A 50 -10.09 2.58 15.19
N THR A 51 -10.24 3.74 15.86
CA THR A 51 -9.72 3.94 17.24
C THR A 51 -10.48 3.09 18.22
N ARG A 52 -11.83 3.05 18.14
CA ARG A 52 -12.66 2.19 18.97
C ARG A 52 -12.31 0.71 18.80
N ASP A 53 -12.04 0.29 17.55
CA ASP A 53 -11.71 -1.09 17.19
C ASP A 53 -10.21 -1.41 17.43
N ALA A 54 -9.46 -0.48 18.04
CA ALA A 54 -8.06 -0.56 18.39
C ALA A 54 -7.12 -0.84 17.19
N HIS A 55 -7.43 -0.31 16.02
CA HIS A 55 -6.57 -0.39 14.85
C HIS A 55 -5.61 0.79 14.71
N VAL A 56 -6.05 1.99 15.11
CA VAL A 56 -5.26 3.21 15.04
C VAL A 56 -5.23 3.95 16.37
N ARG A 57 -4.24 4.81 16.53
CA ARG A 57 -4.16 5.84 17.58
C ARG A 57 -4.06 7.20 16.92
N VAL A 58 -4.79 8.17 17.43
CA VAL A 58 -4.71 9.57 16.99
C VAL A 58 -4.14 10.37 18.16
N GLU A 59 -2.98 10.98 17.94
CA GLU A 59 -2.31 11.83 18.92
C GLU A 59 -2.98 13.21 19.03
N ARG A 60 -2.67 13.96 20.08
CA ARG A 60 -3.11 15.36 20.24
C ARG A 60 -2.61 16.29 19.12
N SER A 61 -1.46 15.97 18.54
CA SER A 61 -0.88 16.64 17.37
C SER A 61 -1.69 16.45 16.08
N GLY A 62 -2.64 15.50 16.06
CA GLY A 62 -3.36 15.07 14.87
C GLY A 62 -2.64 13.97 14.07
N ARG A 63 -1.44 13.55 14.49
CA ARG A 63 -0.73 12.43 13.91
C ARG A 63 -1.49 11.14 14.14
N ILE A 64 -1.52 10.30 13.13
CA ILE A 64 -2.20 9.00 13.14
C ILE A 64 -1.14 7.90 13.08
N ASP A 65 -1.20 6.96 14.01
CA ASP A 65 -0.33 5.79 14.05
C ASP A 65 -1.14 4.50 14.04
N LEU A 66 -0.57 3.45 13.45
CA LEU A 66 -1.14 2.11 13.50
C LEU A 66 -0.81 1.42 14.83
N THR A 67 -1.80 0.78 15.44
CA THR A 67 -1.52 -0.21 16.48
C THR A 67 -0.90 -1.47 15.86
N GLN A 68 -0.39 -2.38 16.69
CA GLN A 68 0.09 -3.68 16.19
C GLN A 68 -1.00 -4.45 15.42
N LYS A 69 -2.26 -4.37 15.88
CA LYS A 69 -3.42 -4.98 15.22
C LYS A 69 -3.69 -4.33 13.87
N GLY A 70 -3.68 -2.99 13.81
CA GLY A 70 -3.86 -2.24 12.57
C GLY A 70 -2.74 -2.50 11.55
N ARG A 71 -1.49 -2.50 12.01
CA ARG A 71 -0.33 -2.79 11.16
C ARG A 71 -0.40 -4.17 10.51
N LYS A 72 -0.69 -5.22 11.29
CA LYS A 72 -0.84 -6.58 10.75
C LYS A 72 -1.92 -6.65 9.67
N ARG A 73 -3.04 -5.93 9.84
CA ARG A 73 -4.13 -5.91 8.87
C ARG A 73 -3.75 -5.15 7.60
N ALA A 74 -3.06 -4.02 7.74
CA ALA A 74 -2.55 -3.25 6.60
C ALA A 74 -1.51 -4.04 5.79
N GLU A 75 -0.53 -4.64 6.47
CA GLU A 75 0.50 -5.50 5.84
C GLU A 75 -0.14 -6.69 5.10
N HIS A 76 -1.20 -7.27 5.66
CA HIS A 76 -1.91 -8.38 5.02
C HIS A 76 -2.62 -7.92 3.73
N LEU A 77 -3.28 -6.77 3.76
CA LEU A 77 -3.91 -6.23 2.56
C LEU A 77 -2.87 -5.84 1.50
N ALA A 78 -1.77 -5.19 1.89
CA ALA A 78 -0.67 -4.87 0.99
C ALA A 78 -0.07 -6.12 0.32
N LEU A 79 0.04 -7.23 1.06
CA LEU A 79 0.48 -8.49 0.48
C LEU A 79 -0.52 -9.04 -0.55
N ARG A 80 -1.83 -8.97 -0.28
CA ARG A 80 -2.87 -9.36 -1.25
C ARG A 80 -2.81 -8.50 -2.51
N HIS A 81 -2.63 -7.19 -2.35
CA HIS A 81 -2.43 -6.26 -3.46
C HIS A 81 -1.26 -6.71 -4.36
N GLN A 82 -0.10 -6.95 -3.77
CA GLN A 82 1.09 -7.40 -4.50
C GLN A 82 0.88 -8.76 -5.20
N LEU A 83 0.18 -9.70 -4.55
CA LEU A 83 -0.18 -10.99 -5.15
C LEU A 83 -1.14 -10.82 -6.33
N ALA A 84 -2.09 -9.89 -6.21
CA ALA A 84 -3.01 -9.54 -7.30
C ALA A 84 -2.26 -8.91 -8.48
N GLU A 85 -1.34 -7.97 -8.24
CA GLU A 85 -0.49 -7.39 -9.30
C GLU A 85 0.30 -8.47 -10.05
N VAL A 86 0.94 -9.39 -9.32
CA VAL A 86 1.68 -10.50 -9.94
C VAL A 86 0.77 -11.42 -10.75
N LEU A 87 -0.40 -11.74 -10.23
CA LEU A 87 -1.39 -12.54 -10.96
C LEU A 87 -1.81 -11.85 -12.25
N LEU A 88 -2.15 -10.58 -12.17
CA LEU A 88 -2.63 -9.77 -13.30
C LEU A 88 -1.56 -9.62 -14.40
N THR A 89 -0.31 -9.40 -14.01
CA THR A 89 0.79 -9.21 -14.98
C THR A 89 1.33 -10.52 -15.54
N ASP A 90 1.71 -11.46 -14.67
CA ASP A 90 2.45 -12.65 -15.07
C ASP A 90 1.58 -13.76 -15.63
N VAL A 91 0.29 -13.82 -15.23
CA VAL A 91 -0.61 -14.89 -15.65
C VAL A 91 -1.66 -14.40 -16.63
N ILE A 92 -2.28 -13.25 -16.30
CA ILE A 92 -3.34 -12.67 -17.15
C ILE A 92 -2.74 -11.88 -18.33
N GLY A 93 -1.50 -11.36 -18.18
CA GLY A 93 -0.82 -10.58 -19.22
C GLY A 93 -1.28 -9.12 -19.26
N LEU A 94 -1.87 -8.60 -18.17
CA LEU A 94 -2.24 -7.19 -18.08
C LEU A 94 -0.97 -6.33 -18.02
N SER A 95 -0.98 -5.18 -18.68
CA SER A 95 0.16 -4.26 -18.59
C SER A 95 0.35 -3.78 -17.16
N TRP A 96 1.60 -3.67 -16.72
CA TRP A 96 1.94 -3.25 -15.36
C TRP A 96 1.32 -1.88 -15.00
N SER A 97 1.19 -0.97 -15.96
CA SER A 97 0.60 0.35 -15.76
C SER A 97 -0.91 0.34 -15.43
N LYS A 98 -1.60 -0.79 -15.68
CA LYS A 98 -3.01 -0.99 -15.37
C LYS A 98 -3.20 -1.96 -14.20
N ALA A 99 -2.16 -2.71 -13.87
CA ALA A 99 -2.25 -3.77 -12.87
C ALA A 99 -2.54 -3.24 -11.47
N HIS A 100 -2.06 -2.05 -11.14
CA HIS A 100 -2.29 -1.41 -9.83
C HIS A 100 -3.78 -1.14 -9.59
N ASP A 101 -4.44 -0.42 -10.50
CA ASP A 101 -5.85 -0.07 -10.36
C ASP A 101 -6.76 -1.31 -10.30
N GLU A 102 -6.42 -2.36 -11.04
CA GLU A 102 -7.17 -3.62 -11.01
C GLU A 102 -6.88 -4.44 -9.76
N ALA A 103 -5.64 -4.40 -9.24
CA ALA A 103 -5.26 -5.05 -8.00
C ALA A 103 -6.00 -4.44 -6.80
N GLU A 104 -6.18 -3.12 -6.75
CA GLU A 104 -6.98 -2.44 -5.72
C GLU A 104 -8.43 -2.93 -5.65
N ARG A 105 -9.01 -3.28 -6.81
CA ARG A 105 -10.36 -3.85 -6.84
C ARG A 105 -10.38 -5.32 -6.43
N LEU A 106 -9.33 -6.05 -6.78
CA LEU A 106 -9.25 -7.49 -6.59
C LEU A 106 -8.84 -7.88 -5.17
N GLU A 107 -7.98 -7.12 -4.51
CA GLU A 107 -7.39 -7.46 -3.20
C GLU A 107 -8.44 -7.76 -2.12
N HIS A 108 -9.58 -7.05 -2.14
CA HIS A 108 -10.68 -7.27 -1.20
C HIS A 108 -11.51 -8.51 -1.52
N ALA A 109 -11.51 -8.97 -2.77
CA ALA A 109 -12.27 -10.15 -3.22
C ALA A 109 -11.47 -11.46 -3.07
N ILE A 110 -10.17 -11.40 -2.78
CA ILE A 110 -9.32 -12.59 -2.61
C ILE A 110 -9.70 -13.31 -1.32
N SER A 111 -10.24 -14.52 -1.46
CA SER A 111 -10.53 -15.39 -0.31
C SER A 111 -9.23 -15.92 0.33
N PRO A 112 -9.26 -16.35 1.61
CA PRO A 112 -8.09 -16.97 2.26
C PRO A 112 -7.55 -18.19 1.50
N GLU A 113 -8.43 -18.96 0.87
CA GLU A 113 -8.04 -20.13 0.06
C GLU A 113 -7.27 -19.70 -1.19
N VAL A 114 -7.80 -18.72 -1.93
CA VAL A 114 -7.14 -18.16 -3.12
C VAL A 114 -5.81 -17.52 -2.73
N GLU A 115 -5.76 -16.76 -1.64
CA GLU A 115 -4.52 -16.17 -1.12
C GLU A 115 -3.45 -17.22 -0.83
N ALA A 116 -3.83 -18.34 -0.17
CA ALA A 116 -2.89 -19.44 0.11
C ALA A 116 -2.31 -20.06 -1.17
N LEU A 117 -3.14 -20.22 -2.22
CA LEU A 117 -2.70 -20.70 -3.52
C LEU A 117 -1.77 -19.71 -4.23
N LEU A 118 -2.09 -18.41 -4.18
CA LEU A 118 -1.24 -17.36 -4.74
C LEU A 118 0.10 -17.30 -4.01
N LEU A 119 0.10 -17.39 -2.68
CA LEU A 119 1.33 -17.44 -1.87
C LEU A 119 2.18 -18.66 -2.20
N LYS A 120 1.57 -19.82 -2.39
CA LYS A 120 2.28 -21.05 -2.81
C LYS A 120 2.94 -20.87 -4.17
N ARG A 121 2.27 -20.19 -5.11
CA ARG A 121 2.75 -19.99 -6.49
C ARG A 121 3.76 -18.86 -6.61
N PHE A 122 3.53 -17.75 -5.94
CA PHE A 122 4.27 -16.49 -6.12
C PHE A 122 5.05 -16.02 -4.89
N GLY A 123 4.86 -16.64 -3.74
CA GLY A 123 5.47 -16.20 -2.47
C GLY A 123 7.01 -16.26 -2.43
N SER A 124 7.63 -16.95 -3.40
CA SER A 124 9.09 -16.95 -3.60
C SER A 124 9.59 -15.71 -4.37
N LYS A 125 8.71 -14.94 -5.02
CA LYS A 125 9.11 -13.72 -5.73
C LYS A 125 9.64 -12.69 -4.73
N LYS A 126 10.69 -11.99 -5.15
CA LYS A 126 11.34 -10.97 -4.31
C LYS A 126 10.52 -9.68 -4.24
N SER A 127 9.87 -9.33 -5.34
CA SER A 127 9.10 -8.07 -5.49
C SER A 127 7.88 -8.24 -6.39
N CYS A 128 6.92 -7.33 -6.27
CA CYS A 128 5.83 -7.16 -7.22
C CYS A 128 6.35 -6.55 -8.54
N PRO A 129 5.53 -6.42 -9.60
CA PRO A 129 5.91 -5.84 -10.89
C PRO A 129 6.41 -4.39 -10.79
N HIS A 130 5.99 -3.65 -9.77
CA HIS A 130 6.42 -2.27 -9.48
C HIS A 130 7.72 -2.19 -8.64
N GLY A 131 8.35 -3.34 -8.35
CA GLY A 131 9.62 -3.39 -7.61
C GLY A 131 9.50 -3.36 -6.09
N VAL A 132 8.30 -3.25 -5.53
CA VAL A 132 8.08 -3.28 -4.07
C VAL A 132 8.27 -4.71 -3.55
N PRO A 133 9.08 -4.93 -2.49
CA PRO A 133 9.31 -6.26 -1.94
C PRO A 133 8.02 -6.91 -1.46
N MET A 134 7.81 -8.20 -1.78
CA MET A 134 6.65 -8.99 -1.36
C MET A 134 6.51 -9.11 0.16
N ARG A 135 7.58 -8.86 0.91
CA ARG A 135 7.58 -8.84 2.38
C ARG A 135 8.46 -7.71 2.87
N GLY A 136 7.94 -6.90 3.79
CA GLY A 136 8.67 -5.81 4.43
C GLY A 136 8.61 -4.47 3.68
N GLY A 137 7.78 -4.38 2.62
CA GLY A 137 7.43 -3.13 1.96
C GLY A 137 8.62 -2.24 1.55
N VAL A 138 8.37 -0.97 1.40
CA VAL A 138 9.37 0.07 1.06
C VAL A 138 10.43 0.21 2.16
N ALA A 139 10.07 0.01 3.44
CA ALA A 139 11.01 0.08 4.56
C ALA A 139 12.17 -0.92 4.42
N LYS A 140 11.95 -2.09 3.81
CA LYS A 140 13.02 -3.05 3.52
C LYS A 140 14.00 -2.51 2.48
N LEU A 141 13.51 -1.88 1.43
CA LEU A 141 14.35 -1.25 0.41
C LEU A 141 15.21 -0.13 1.01
N ARG A 142 14.62 0.72 1.85
CA ARG A 142 15.36 1.80 2.54
C ARG A 142 16.48 1.26 3.44
N LYS A 143 16.23 0.19 4.20
CA LYS A 143 17.28 -0.48 4.99
C LYS A 143 18.42 -1.04 4.13
N GLN A 144 18.16 -1.31 2.85
CA GLN A 144 19.16 -1.75 1.86
C GLN A 144 19.82 -0.58 1.12
N GLY A 145 19.54 0.67 1.53
CA GLY A 145 20.13 1.88 0.94
C GLY A 145 19.37 2.43 -0.27
N ALA A 146 18.16 1.95 -0.54
CA ALA A 146 17.32 2.56 -1.57
C ALA A 146 16.80 3.93 -1.11
N VAL A 147 16.79 4.88 -2.03
CA VAL A 147 16.30 6.25 -1.83
C VAL A 147 15.16 6.49 -2.81
N LEU A 148 14.13 7.22 -2.38
CA LEU A 148 13.03 7.61 -3.28
C LEU A 148 13.57 8.51 -4.40
N LEU A 149 13.11 8.29 -5.61
CA LEU A 149 13.54 9.07 -6.77
C LEU A 149 13.27 10.59 -6.57
N ALA A 150 12.19 10.92 -5.86
CA ALA A 150 11.82 12.30 -5.51
C ALA A 150 12.82 12.98 -4.55
N ASP A 151 13.56 12.19 -3.75
CA ASP A 151 14.54 12.71 -2.79
C ASP A 151 15.95 12.85 -3.40
N LEU A 152 16.14 12.37 -4.63
CA LEU A 152 17.44 12.42 -5.32
C LEU A 152 17.66 13.81 -5.94
N ARG A 153 18.86 14.35 -5.74
CA ARG A 153 19.32 15.54 -6.49
C ARG A 153 19.58 15.17 -7.95
N ALA A 154 19.43 16.13 -8.87
CA ALA A 154 19.60 15.92 -10.31
C ALA A 154 20.92 15.20 -10.71
N LYS A 155 22.02 15.42 -9.97
CA LYS A 155 23.31 14.74 -10.18
C LYS A 155 23.33 13.27 -9.73
N GLU A 156 22.40 12.85 -8.88
CA GLU A 156 22.31 11.49 -8.33
C GLU A 156 21.41 10.62 -9.18
N ILE A 157 20.40 11.22 -9.85
CA ILE A 157 19.47 10.52 -10.75
C ILE A 157 20.23 9.82 -11.90
N GLY A 158 21.23 10.49 -12.48
CA GLY A 158 22.05 9.90 -13.54
C GLY A 158 22.92 8.70 -13.11
N ARG A 159 23.26 8.58 -11.82
CA ARG A 159 23.99 7.44 -11.25
C ARG A 159 23.09 6.26 -10.92
N ALA A 160 21.86 6.51 -10.51
CA ALA A 160 20.87 5.47 -10.25
C ALA A 160 20.54 4.70 -11.54
N SER A 161 20.35 5.38 -12.67
CA SER A 161 20.04 4.76 -13.96
C SER A 161 21.17 3.89 -14.52
N CYS A 162 22.43 4.10 -14.09
CA CYS A 162 23.59 3.28 -14.52
C CYS A 162 23.73 1.98 -13.70
N ARG A 163 23.17 1.88 -12.49
CA ARG A 163 23.24 0.66 -11.66
C ARG A 163 22.16 -0.39 -11.99
N GLU A 164 21.12 0.00 -12.70
CA GLU A 164 20.06 -0.92 -13.12
C GLU A 164 20.35 -1.68 -14.42
N ARG A 165 21.55 -1.46 -15.02
CA ARG A 165 21.97 -2.12 -16.27
C ARG A 165 23.10 -3.15 -16.08
N VAL A 166 23.10 -3.87 -14.95
CA VAL A 166 23.99 -5.02 -14.78
C VAL A 166 23.20 -6.23 -14.34
#